data_f209036e98c9f821bfb9d708c5e8bf01
#
_entry.id   f209036e98c9f821bfb9d708c5e8bf01
#
_cell.length_a   1.000
_cell.length_b   1.000
_cell.length_c   1.000
_cell.angle_alpha   90.00
_cell.angle_beta   90.00
_cell.angle_gamma   90.00
#
_symmetry.space_group_name_H-M   'P 1'
#
loop_
_entity.id
_entity.type
_entity.pdbx_description
1 polymer ?
#
loop_
_entity_poly.entity_id
_entity_poly.type
_entity_poly.pdbx_seq_one_letter_code
_entity_poly.pdbx_strand_id
1 'polypeptide(L)'
;AISPEGVGEGLKTKINVNLGISKDCTDYSIEWQKVKMAVDMKAEAIMDLSCYGKTHEFRQKLIDECPAMIGTVPMYDAVGYLDKELADITVDEFLEGIEAHAKEGVDFMTIHAGINRRTAQIFKESGGRLTNIVSRGGSLIFAWMEMTGNENPFYEYYDEVLDIFREYDVT
;
A
#
# COMPACT_ATOMS: atom_id res chain seq x y z
N ALA A 1 -4.57 0.56 22.19
CA ALA A 1 -5.75 -0.24 21.85
C ALA A 1 -6.46 0.44 20.68
N ILE A 2 -6.65 -0.27 19.61
CA ILE A 2 -7.33 0.21 18.39
C ILE A 2 -8.83 0.47 18.69
N SER A 3 -9.39 1.49 18.04
CA SER A 3 -10.82 1.73 17.98
C SER A 3 -11.38 1.10 16.70
N PRO A 4 -12.06 -0.05 16.76
CA PRO A 4 -12.54 -0.73 15.56
C PRO A 4 -13.67 0.05 14.90
N GLU A 5 -13.64 0.12 13.57
CA GLU A 5 -14.66 0.80 12.78
C GLU A 5 -15.18 -0.11 11.66
N GLY A 6 -16.49 -0.24 11.55
CA GLY A 6 -17.11 -1.00 10.46
C GLY A 6 -17.15 -0.21 9.16
N VAL A 7 -16.90 -0.85 8.03
CA VAL A 7 -17.03 -0.29 6.68
C VAL A 7 -18.11 -1.06 5.91
N GLY A 8 -19.08 -0.37 5.32
CA GLY A 8 -20.14 -1.01 4.55
C GLY A 8 -21.38 -0.16 4.41
N GLU A 9 -22.36 -0.71 3.69
CA GLU A 9 -23.66 -0.07 3.45
C GLU A 9 -24.40 0.20 4.78
N GLY A 10 -24.98 1.39 4.90
CA GLY A 10 -25.73 1.82 6.10
C GLY A 10 -24.85 2.29 7.26
N LEU A 11 -23.52 2.24 7.14
CA LEU A 11 -22.59 2.79 8.13
C LEU A 11 -22.18 4.21 7.77
N LYS A 12 -21.73 4.98 8.79
CA LYS A 12 -21.23 6.35 8.55
C LYS A 12 -19.96 6.32 7.67
N THR A 13 -19.75 7.38 6.91
CA THR A 13 -18.49 7.60 6.16
C THR A 13 -17.32 7.73 7.14
N LYS A 14 -16.21 7.04 6.84
CA LYS A 14 -14.95 7.11 7.59
C LYS A 14 -13.96 8.03 6.89
N ILE A 15 -13.13 8.68 7.67
CA ILE A 15 -12.02 9.49 7.16
C ILE A 15 -10.74 8.67 7.29
N ASN A 16 -10.10 8.43 6.16
CA ASN A 16 -8.76 7.84 6.08
C ASN A 16 -7.75 8.93 5.75
N VAL A 17 -6.78 9.17 6.62
CA VAL A 17 -5.76 10.20 6.46
C VAL A 17 -4.50 9.60 5.85
N ASN A 18 -4.10 10.09 4.68
CA ASN A 18 -2.87 9.68 4.02
C ASN A 18 -1.68 10.51 4.53
N LEU A 19 -0.62 9.82 4.91
CA LEU A 19 0.66 10.42 5.32
C LEU A 19 1.80 9.44 5.02
N GLY A 20 3.03 9.81 5.30
CA GLY A 20 4.19 8.91 5.13
C GLY A 20 5.46 9.61 4.66
N ILE A 21 6.56 8.92 4.85
CA ILE A 21 7.91 9.38 4.51
C ILE A 21 8.17 9.24 3.01
N SER A 22 8.80 10.25 2.42
CA SER A 22 9.24 10.27 1.03
C SER A 22 10.64 10.85 0.90
N LYS A 23 11.24 10.80 -0.31
CA LYS A 23 12.52 11.48 -0.58
C LYS A 23 12.50 12.96 -0.26
N ASP A 24 11.33 13.60 -0.45
CA ASP A 24 11.18 15.05 -0.26
C ASP A 24 10.90 15.43 1.19
N CYS A 25 10.47 14.48 2.00
CA CYS A 25 10.20 14.67 3.42
C CYS A 25 10.61 13.41 4.19
N THR A 26 11.80 13.45 4.79
CA THR A 26 12.41 12.32 5.53
C THR A 26 12.31 12.47 7.05
N ASP A 27 11.63 13.53 7.53
CA ASP A 27 11.52 13.82 8.97
C ASP A 27 10.33 13.08 9.58
N TYR A 28 10.59 11.99 10.25
CA TYR A 28 9.60 11.20 10.98
C TYR A 28 8.87 12.01 12.07
N SER A 29 9.49 13.07 12.63
CA SER A 29 8.85 13.89 13.65
C SER A 29 7.70 14.72 13.08
N ILE A 30 7.84 15.18 11.85
CA ILE A 30 6.78 15.90 11.12
C ILE A 30 5.62 14.95 10.81
N GLU A 31 5.92 13.74 10.29
CA GLU A 31 4.89 12.75 10.01
C GLU A 31 4.14 12.34 11.30
N TRP A 32 4.86 12.20 12.42
CA TRP A 32 4.23 11.90 13.70
C TRP A 32 3.32 13.04 14.22
N GLN A 33 3.66 14.29 13.95
CA GLN A 33 2.77 15.41 14.25
C GLN A 33 1.47 15.32 13.44
N LYS A 34 1.54 14.93 12.16
CA LYS A 34 0.34 14.70 11.32
C LYS A 34 -0.52 13.59 11.89
N VAL A 35 0.08 12.47 12.35
CA VAL A 35 -0.64 11.38 13.04
C VAL A 35 -1.42 11.93 14.25
N LYS A 36 -0.76 12.69 15.13
CA LYS A 36 -1.43 13.28 16.29
C LYS A 36 -2.59 14.19 15.91
N MET A 37 -2.38 15.03 14.89
CA MET A 37 -3.46 15.89 14.39
C MET A 37 -4.63 15.08 13.83
N ALA A 38 -4.38 14.03 13.08
CA ALA A 38 -5.41 13.14 12.54
C ALA A 38 -6.22 12.47 13.66
N VAL A 39 -5.54 11.98 14.70
CA VAL A 39 -6.18 11.38 15.88
C VAL A 39 -7.02 12.40 16.66
N ASP A 40 -6.50 13.62 16.88
CA ASP A 40 -7.22 14.71 17.55
C ASP A 40 -8.49 15.12 16.77
N MET A 41 -8.42 15.05 15.43
CA MET A 41 -9.55 15.29 14.53
C MET A 41 -10.48 14.07 14.40
N LYS A 42 -10.20 12.97 15.09
CA LYS A 42 -10.98 11.73 15.12
C LYS A 42 -11.06 11.05 13.76
N ALA A 43 -9.96 11.04 13.00
CA ALA A 43 -9.84 10.17 11.84
C ALA A 43 -9.97 8.71 12.26
N GLU A 44 -10.75 7.94 11.52
CA GLU A 44 -10.99 6.53 11.81
C GLU A 44 -9.86 5.63 11.32
N ALA A 45 -9.12 6.07 10.29
CA ALA A 45 -8.01 5.33 9.73
C ALA A 45 -6.84 6.24 9.31
N ILE A 46 -5.65 5.68 9.32
CA ILE A 46 -4.43 6.30 8.78
C ILE A 46 -3.82 5.34 7.76
N MET A 47 -3.56 5.86 6.56
CA MET A 47 -2.83 5.14 5.52
C MET A 47 -1.37 5.59 5.54
N ASP A 48 -0.47 4.69 5.92
CA ASP A 48 0.97 4.89 5.78
C ASP A 48 1.40 4.66 4.34
N LEU A 49 1.71 5.74 3.64
CA LEU A 49 2.21 5.76 2.28
C LEU A 49 3.72 5.92 2.21
N SER A 50 4.43 5.61 3.28
CA SER A 50 5.89 5.68 3.32
C SER A 50 6.48 4.87 2.17
N CYS A 51 7.47 5.46 1.50
CA CYS A 51 8.06 4.92 0.28
C CYS A 51 9.57 5.20 0.16
N TYR A 52 10.21 5.56 1.26
CA TYR A 52 11.63 5.89 1.31
C TYR A 52 12.27 5.48 2.63
N GLY A 53 13.44 4.86 2.55
CA GLY A 53 14.20 4.41 3.71
C GLY A 53 13.54 3.23 4.44
N LYS A 54 13.91 3.05 5.69
CA LYS A 54 13.40 1.97 6.54
C LYS A 54 12.07 2.36 7.17
N THR A 55 10.98 1.95 6.55
CA THR A 55 9.61 2.31 6.95
C THR A 55 9.11 1.52 8.16
N HIS A 56 9.67 0.35 8.42
CA HIS A 56 9.27 -0.56 9.49
C HIS A 56 9.15 0.12 10.87
N GLU A 57 10.16 0.89 11.29
CA GLU A 57 10.15 1.54 12.61
C GLU A 57 8.98 2.53 12.77
N PHE A 58 8.68 3.28 11.73
CA PHE A 58 7.55 4.22 11.74
C PHE A 58 6.23 3.48 11.75
N ARG A 59 6.08 2.45 10.93
CA ARG A 59 4.87 1.61 10.87
C ARG A 59 4.63 0.88 12.18
N GLN A 60 5.67 0.29 12.79
CA GLN A 60 5.55 -0.34 14.10
C GLN A 60 5.07 0.67 15.16
N LYS A 61 5.62 1.87 15.15
CA LYS A 61 5.18 2.93 16.05
C LYS A 61 3.71 3.33 15.82
N LEU A 62 3.25 3.38 14.56
CA LEU A 62 1.83 3.60 14.25
C LEU A 62 0.95 2.52 14.86
N ILE A 63 1.32 1.25 14.66
CA ILE A 63 0.56 0.09 15.18
C ILE A 63 0.50 0.12 16.71
N ASP A 64 1.60 0.44 17.37
CA ASP A 64 1.70 0.41 18.83
C ASP A 64 0.98 1.59 19.53
N GLU A 65 1.06 2.79 18.95
CA GLU A 65 0.66 4.03 19.63
C GLU A 65 -0.61 4.69 19.06
N CYS A 66 -0.99 4.39 17.81
CA CYS A 66 -2.13 5.02 17.17
C CYS A 66 -3.43 4.27 17.47
N PRO A 67 -4.50 4.95 17.93
CA PRO A 67 -5.80 4.31 18.15
C PRO A 67 -6.64 4.12 16.88
N ALA A 68 -6.28 4.78 15.77
CA ALA A 68 -6.95 4.62 14.48
C ALA A 68 -6.49 3.34 13.77
N MET A 69 -7.29 2.81 12.86
CA MET A 69 -6.90 1.68 12.01
C MET A 69 -5.73 2.08 11.12
N ILE A 70 -4.76 1.19 10.97
CA ILE A 70 -3.55 1.42 10.17
C ILE A 70 -3.62 0.64 8.87
N GLY A 71 -3.59 1.39 7.76
CA GLY A 71 -3.48 0.83 6.42
C GLY A 71 -2.14 1.07 5.78
N THR A 72 -1.73 0.21 4.85
CA THR A 72 -0.47 0.32 4.13
C THR A 72 -0.58 -0.01 2.65
N VAL A 73 0.51 0.27 1.91
CA VAL A 73 0.67 -0.08 0.49
C VAL A 73 1.97 -0.85 0.32
N PRO A 74 1.99 -2.18 0.51
CA PRO A 74 3.22 -2.99 0.61
C PRO A 74 4.16 -2.86 -0.58
N MET A 75 3.63 -2.67 -1.79
CA MET A 75 4.47 -2.51 -2.98
C MET A 75 5.42 -1.30 -2.93
N TYR A 76 5.13 -0.29 -2.11
CA TYR A 76 6.03 0.85 -1.96
C TYR A 76 7.32 0.47 -1.25
N ASP A 77 7.24 -0.46 -0.31
CA ASP A 77 8.42 -1.02 0.35
C ASP A 77 9.23 -1.91 -0.60
N ALA A 78 8.58 -2.77 -1.39
CA ALA A 78 9.27 -3.59 -2.39
C ALA A 78 10.09 -2.74 -3.37
N VAL A 79 9.56 -1.61 -3.82
CA VAL A 79 10.27 -0.70 -4.75
C VAL A 79 11.26 0.23 -4.04
N GLY A 80 10.94 0.69 -2.83
CA GLY A 80 11.73 1.68 -2.10
C GLY A 80 12.81 1.11 -1.19
N TYR A 81 12.65 -0.14 -0.75
CA TYR A 81 13.49 -0.76 0.28
C TYR A 81 14.56 -1.70 -0.28
N LEU A 82 14.25 -2.41 -1.38
CA LEU A 82 15.14 -3.45 -1.91
C LEU A 82 16.39 -2.90 -2.62
N ASP A 83 16.47 -1.58 -2.86
CA ASP A 83 17.58 -0.94 -3.58
C ASP A 83 17.94 -1.65 -4.91
N LYS A 84 16.89 -2.07 -5.62
CA LYS A 84 16.95 -2.77 -6.90
C LYS A 84 16.31 -1.94 -8.01
N GLU A 85 16.73 -2.21 -9.24
CA GLU A 85 15.98 -1.75 -10.41
C GLU A 85 14.59 -2.41 -10.43
N LEU A 86 13.58 -1.68 -10.87
CA LEU A 86 12.20 -2.17 -10.86
C LEU A 86 12.02 -3.51 -11.56
N ALA A 87 12.73 -3.72 -12.69
CA ALA A 87 12.66 -4.95 -13.46
C ALA A 87 13.28 -6.17 -12.75
N ASP A 88 14.14 -5.96 -11.76
CA ASP A 88 14.85 -7.01 -11.03
C ASP A 88 14.09 -7.47 -9.77
N ILE A 89 12.98 -6.81 -9.46
CA ILE A 89 12.10 -7.22 -8.35
C ILE A 89 11.33 -8.47 -8.79
N THR A 90 11.44 -9.52 -7.99
CA THR A 90 10.77 -10.79 -8.26
C THR A 90 9.34 -10.82 -7.75
N VAL A 91 8.56 -11.78 -8.23
CA VAL A 91 7.19 -12.04 -7.72
C VAL A 91 7.22 -12.33 -6.22
N ASP A 92 8.16 -13.19 -5.80
CA ASP A 92 8.28 -13.57 -4.39
C ASP A 92 8.54 -12.36 -3.50
N GLU A 93 9.41 -11.42 -3.91
CA GLU A 93 9.69 -10.20 -3.17
C GLU A 93 8.46 -9.27 -3.03
N PHE A 94 7.57 -9.26 -4.02
CA PHE A 94 6.29 -8.54 -3.88
C PHE A 94 5.37 -9.22 -2.85
N LEU A 95 5.28 -10.55 -2.85
CA LEU A 95 4.45 -11.30 -1.90
C LEU A 95 5.04 -11.26 -0.48
N GLU A 96 6.36 -11.40 -0.34
CA GLU A 96 7.07 -11.23 0.93
C GLU A 96 6.83 -9.84 1.54
N GLY A 97 6.74 -8.79 0.72
CA GLY A 97 6.38 -7.45 1.17
C GLY A 97 4.98 -7.38 1.78
N ILE A 98 4.00 -8.07 1.18
CA ILE A 98 2.63 -8.19 1.74
C ILE A 98 2.68 -8.92 3.08
N GLU A 99 3.33 -10.09 3.11
CA GLU A 99 3.42 -10.91 4.31
C GLU A 99 4.13 -10.18 5.47
N ALA A 100 5.19 -9.41 5.15
CA ALA A 100 5.91 -8.63 6.15
C ALA A 100 5.00 -7.59 6.82
N HIS A 101 4.22 -6.83 6.05
CA HIS A 101 3.26 -5.87 6.59
C HIS A 101 2.14 -6.56 7.40
N ALA A 102 1.65 -7.71 6.93
CA ALA A 102 0.65 -8.51 7.65
C ALA A 102 1.18 -8.98 9.02
N LYS A 103 2.40 -9.50 9.06
CA LYS A 103 3.08 -9.94 10.29
C LYS A 103 3.31 -8.81 11.29
N GLU A 104 3.50 -7.59 10.81
CA GLU A 104 3.64 -6.40 11.67
C GLU A 104 2.34 -5.99 12.33
N GLY A 105 1.19 -6.47 11.83
CA GLY A 105 -0.13 -6.25 12.44
C GLY A 105 -0.87 -5.03 11.91
N VAL A 106 -0.72 -4.69 10.63
CA VAL A 106 -1.56 -3.68 9.97
C VAL A 106 -3.00 -4.17 9.85
N ASP A 107 -3.96 -3.25 9.90
CA ASP A 107 -5.39 -3.60 9.87
C ASP A 107 -5.93 -3.82 8.47
N PHE A 108 -5.38 -3.09 7.48
CA PHE A 108 -5.79 -3.23 6.08
C PHE A 108 -4.68 -2.85 5.11
N MET A 109 -4.79 -3.32 3.86
CA MET A 109 -3.81 -3.02 2.83
C MET A 109 -4.47 -2.60 1.51
N THR A 110 -3.80 -1.73 0.76
CA THR A 110 -4.17 -1.43 -0.62
C THR A 110 -3.31 -2.26 -1.56
N ILE A 111 -3.93 -3.18 -2.26
CA ILE A 111 -3.29 -4.07 -3.23
C ILE A 111 -3.68 -3.67 -4.66
N HIS A 112 -2.68 -3.48 -5.53
CA HIS A 112 -2.87 -3.07 -6.92
C HIS A 112 -3.15 -4.26 -7.84
N ALA A 113 -4.16 -5.08 -7.53
CA ALA A 113 -4.51 -6.28 -8.28
C ALA A 113 -5.42 -6.02 -9.51
N GLY A 114 -5.98 -4.82 -9.66
CA GLY A 114 -6.94 -4.52 -10.73
C GLY A 114 -6.31 -4.28 -12.11
N ILE A 115 -4.99 -4.07 -12.20
CA ILE A 115 -4.28 -3.94 -13.47
C ILE A 115 -3.68 -5.29 -13.86
N ASN A 116 -3.84 -5.70 -15.13
CA ASN A 116 -3.29 -6.92 -15.69
C ASN A 116 -2.89 -6.70 -17.14
N ARG A 117 -2.25 -7.67 -17.79
CA ARG A 117 -1.77 -7.54 -19.18
C ARG A 117 -2.89 -7.16 -20.15
N ARG A 118 -4.10 -7.68 -19.96
CA ARG A 118 -5.26 -7.35 -20.79
C ARG A 118 -5.66 -5.88 -20.65
N THR A 119 -5.77 -5.38 -19.41
CA THR A 119 -6.11 -3.97 -19.16
C THR A 119 -5.00 -3.03 -19.59
N ALA A 120 -3.73 -3.44 -19.45
CA ALA A 120 -2.57 -2.72 -19.96
C ALA A 120 -2.61 -2.59 -21.50
N GLN A 121 -2.97 -3.66 -22.20
CA GLN A 121 -3.14 -3.64 -23.65
C GLN A 121 -4.27 -2.70 -24.08
N ILE A 122 -5.43 -2.79 -23.46
CA ILE A 122 -6.57 -1.88 -23.72
C ILE A 122 -6.15 -0.41 -23.50
N PHE A 123 -5.39 -0.13 -22.44
CA PHE A 123 -4.88 1.21 -22.16
C PHE A 123 -4.00 1.74 -23.30
N LYS A 124 -3.10 0.91 -23.85
CA LYS A 124 -2.24 1.28 -24.99
C LYS A 124 -3.03 1.52 -26.28
N GLU A 125 -4.02 0.68 -26.55
CA GLU A 125 -4.81 0.71 -27.79
C GLU A 125 -5.88 1.80 -27.79
N SER A 126 -6.28 2.30 -26.63
CA SER A 126 -7.38 3.28 -26.50
C SER A 126 -7.06 4.68 -27.06
N GLY A 127 -5.87 4.91 -27.57
CA GLY A 127 -5.47 6.20 -28.16
C GLY A 127 -5.22 7.31 -27.14
N GLY A 128 -5.19 6.96 -25.87
CA GLY A 128 -4.86 7.86 -24.76
C GLY A 128 -6.07 8.30 -23.95
N ARG A 129 -5.86 8.37 -22.66
CA ARG A 129 -6.77 9.00 -21.70
C ARG A 129 -6.41 10.47 -21.55
N LEU A 130 -7.32 11.31 -21.08
CA LEU A 130 -7.02 12.69 -20.72
C LEU A 130 -5.90 12.78 -19.67
N THR A 131 -5.88 11.83 -18.76
CA THR A 131 -4.80 11.63 -17.77
C THR A 131 -4.23 10.24 -17.92
N ASN A 132 -2.93 10.10 -17.73
CA ASN A 132 -2.25 8.82 -17.64
C ASN A 132 -2.67 8.07 -16.35
N ILE A 133 -1.98 6.96 -16.03
CA ILE A 133 -2.18 6.24 -14.78
C ILE A 133 -1.75 7.17 -13.64
N VAL A 134 -2.70 7.62 -12.82
CA VAL A 134 -2.44 8.57 -11.72
C VAL A 134 -2.02 7.88 -10.42
N SER A 135 -2.38 6.60 -10.24
CA SER A 135 -1.93 5.80 -9.11
C SER A 135 -0.45 5.51 -9.22
N ARG A 136 0.33 5.87 -8.21
CA ARG A 136 1.76 5.55 -8.16
C ARG A 136 2.00 4.04 -8.23
N GLY A 137 1.32 3.26 -7.37
CA GLY A 137 1.45 1.81 -7.37
C GLY A 137 1.00 1.17 -8.68
N GLY A 138 -0.13 1.64 -9.24
CA GLY A 138 -0.59 1.20 -10.55
C GLY A 138 0.40 1.49 -11.67
N SER A 139 1.06 2.66 -11.66
CA SER A 139 2.10 3.01 -12.63
C SER A 139 3.33 2.14 -12.51
N LEU A 140 3.75 1.82 -11.28
CA LEU A 140 4.92 0.98 -11.03
C LEU A 140 4.67 -0.47 -11.50
N ILE A 141 3.50 -1.05 -11.18
CA ILE A 141 3.13 -2.39 -11.66
C ILE A 141 3.00 -2.41 -13.18
N PHE A 142 2.37 -1.39 -13.77
CA PHE A 142 2.32 -1.29 -15.24
C PHE A 142 3.73 -1.30 -15.85
N ALA A 143 4.64 -0.48 -15.32
CA ALA A 143 6.01 -0.42 -15.80
C ALA A 143 6.75 -1.75 -15.61
N TRP A 144 6.60 -2.40 -14.46
CA TRP A 144 7.18 -3.71 -14.18
C TRP A 144 6.70 -4.77 -15.18
N MET A 145 5.39 -4.84 -15.44
CA MET A 145 4.80 -5.75 -16.44
C MET A 145 5.36 -5.50 -17.84
N GLU A 146 5.54 -4.23 -18.22
CA GLU A 146 6.09 -3.87 -19.53
C GLU A 146 7.57 -4.21 -19.67
N MET A 147 8.36 -4.02 -18.61
CA MET A 147 9.80 -4.28 -18.62
C MET A 147 10.11 -5.77 -18.57
N THR A 148 9.35 -6.54 -17.78
CA THR A 148 9.60 -7.97 -17.57
C THR A 148 8.85 -8.88 -18.55
N GLY A 149 7.72 -8.40 -19.10
CA GLY A 149 6.81 -9.21 -19.89
C GLY A 149 5.92 -10.15 -19.05
N ASN A 150 6.02 -10.11 -17.73
CA ASN A 150 5.23 -10.93 -16.81
C ASN A 150 3.84 -10.34 -16.55
N GLU A 151 2.94 -11.13 -15.97
CA GLU A 151 1.65 -10.68 -15.46
C GLU A 151 1.85 -9.93 -14.13
N ASN A 152 0.88 -9.10 -13.74
CA ASN A 152 0.87 -8.47 -12.42
C ASN A 152 0.86 -9.54 -11.31
N PRO A 153 1.87 -9.60 -10.43
CA PRO A 153 1.96 -10.63 -9.41
C PRO A 153 0.76 -10.61 -8.44
N PHE A 154 0.22 -9.44 -8.11
CA PHE A 154 -0.95 -9.33 -7.24
C PHE A 154 -2.26 -9.77 -7.90
N TYR A 155 -2.31 -9.83 -9.22
CA TYR A 155 -3.43 -10.39 -9.98
C TYR A 155 -3.25 -11.90 -10.17
N GLU A 156 -2.07 -12.35 -10.55
CA GLU A 156 -1.76 -13.74 -10.86
C GLU A 156 -1.80 -14.63 -9.61
N TYR A 157 -1.25 -14.13 -8.50
CA TYR A 157 -1.17 -14.82 -7.19
C TYR A 157 -2.16 -14.25 -6.17
N TYR A 158 -3.36 -13.85 -6.64
CA TYR A 158 -4.34 -13.21 -5.77
C TYR A 158 -4.84 -14.12 -4.64
N ASP A 159 -4.93 -15.42 -4.89
CA ASP A 159 -5.35 -16.40 -3.87
C ASP A 159 -4.32 -16.50 -2.74
N GLU A 160 -3.03 -16.45 -3.05
CA GLU A 160 -1.95 -16.41 -2.06
C GLU A 160 -1.99 -15.12 -1.22
N VAL A 161 -2.30 -13.99 -1.85
CA VAL A 161 -2.54 -12.72 -1.11
C VAL A 161 -3.69 -12.87 -0.13
N LEU A 162 -4.81 -13.50 -0.55
CA LEU A 162 -5.96 -13.74 0.31
C LEU A 162 -5.65 -14.72 1.44
N ASP A 163 -4.78 -15.70 1.21
CA ASP A 163 -4.36 -16.65 2.23
C ASP A 163 -3.51 -15.95 3.32
N ILE A 164 -2.59 -15.07 2.92
CA ILE A 164 -1.85 -14.21 3.86
C ILE A 164 -2.83 -13.34 4.67
N PHE A 165 -3.80 -12.71 4.02
CA PHE A 165 -4.79 -11.85 4.69
C PHE A 165 -5.64 -12.63 5.70
N ARG A 166 -6.02 -13.87 5.37
CA ARG A 166 -6.75 -14.76 6.28
C ARG A 166 -5.91 -15.18 7.49
N GLU A 167 -4.63 -15.49 7.27
CA GLU A 167 -3.72 -15.91 8.33
C GLU A 167 -3.50 -14.81 9.37
N TYR A 168 -3.37 -13.56 8.92
CA TYR A 168 -3.03 -12.41 9.78
C TYR A 168 -4.21 -11.48 10.09
N ASP A 169 -5.44 -11.85 9.71
CA ASP A 169 -6.67 -11.07 9.93
C ASP A 169 -6.59 -9.65 9.35
N VAL A 170 -6.08 -9.52 8.13
CA VAL A 170 -5.95 -8.26 7.38
C VAL A 170 -7.12 -8.08 6.41
N THR A 171 -7.59 -6.83 6.24
CA THR A 171 -8.65 -6.46 5.29
C THR A 171 -8.09 -5.92 3.98
#